data_3392136503bda48bccecb5a85caae764
#
_entry.id   3392136503bda48bccecb5a85caae764
#
_cell.length_a   1.000
_cell.length_b   1.000
_cell.length_c   1.000
_cell.angle_alpha   90.00
_cell.angle_beta   90.00
_cell.angle_gamma   90.00
#
_symmetry.space_group_name_H-M   'P 1'
#
loop_
_entity.id
_entity.type
_entity.pdbx_description
1 polymer ?
#
loop_
_entity_poly.entity_id
_entity_poly.type
_entity_poly.pdbx_seq_one_letter_code
_entity_poly.pdbx_strand_id
1 'polypeptide(L)'
;MRALTLGPEGTYSHRAARAVADEIDFTESVTSIVEGVASGEYDRGVVPIENSIEGSVTESLDALAERNVAVVQEIVTPIRHALLAQAGEFEVVASHPQALAQCRSYLEREYPSVRTEAVASTARGVERAREDPSVAAIGHPDNAGGELRVLAEDIQDRTSNATRFVVLAPESEKSEAGGKTSLVVYPNTNYPGLLLELLKPFANRDINLTRVESRPSGERLGDYVFHVDFAAGLYEDRSQAAIDEIRAIAEEGWVRELGSYDTKHVLY
;
A
#
# COMPACT_ATOMS: atom_id res chain seq x y z
N MET A 1 3.01 -21.18 4.48
CA MET A 1 2.48 -19.93 5.06
C MET A 1 1.41 -19.42 4.12
N ARG A 2 0.20 -19.15 4.66
CA ARG A 2 -0.97 -18.73 3.88
C ARG A 2 -1.23 -17.23 4.07
N ALA A 3 -1.34 -16.49 2.96
CA ALA A 3 -1.58 -15.06 2.99
C ALA A 3 -2.86 -14.67 2.25
N LEU A 4 -3.50 -13.59 2.71
CA LEU A 4 -4.64 -12.94 2.04
C LEU A 4 -4.22 -11.56 1.52
N THR A 5 -4.62 -11.25 0.29
CA THR A 5 -4.33 -9.93 -0.33
C THR A 5 -5.44 -9.52 -1.29
N LEU A 6 -5.36 -8.26 -1.78
CA LEU A 6 -6.28 -7.78 -2.81
C LEU A 6 -6.05 -8.49 -4.13
N GLY A 7 -7.15 -9.01 -4.73
CA GLY A 7 -7.14 -9.63 -6.04
C GLY A 7 -7.32 -8.66 -7.21
N PRO A 8 -7.35 -9.19 -8.41
CA PRO A 8 -7.10 -10.59 -8.80
C PRO A 8 -5.61 -10.96 -8.87
N GLU A 9 -5.31 -12.20 -9.29
CA GLU A 9 -3.96 -12.63 -9.62
C GLU A 9 -3.31 -11.71 -10.67
N GLY A 10 -1.97 -11.54 -10.60
CA GLY A 10 -1.22 -10.66 -11.49
C GLY A 10 -1.22 -9.18 -11.12
N THR A 11 -1.91 -8.78 -10.04
CA THR A 11 -1.86 -7.42 -9.48
C THR A 11 -0.56 -7.14 -8.73
N TYR A 12 -0.26 -5.86 -8.43
CA TYR A 12 0.88 -5.50 -7.57
C TYR A 12 0.72 -6.02 -6.14
N SER A 13 -0.51 -6.12 -5.63
CA SER A 13 -0.81 -6.74 -4.34
C SER A 13 -0.44 -8.22 -4.33
N HIS A 14 -0.81 -8.98 -5.38
CA HIS A 14 -0.39 -10.37 -5.55
C HIS A 14 1.14 -10.51 -5.55
N ARG A 15 1.87 -9.64 -6.27
CA ARG A 15 3.34 -9.65 -6.32
C ARG A 15 3.97 -9.40 -4.96
N ALA A 16 3.44 -8.43 -4.21
CA ALA A 16 3.89 -8.17 -2.85
C ALA A 16 3.65 -9.38 -1.94
N ALA A 17 2.49 -10.05 -2.06
CA ALA A 17 2.16 -11.25 -1.28
C ALA A 17 3.09 -12.42 -1.59
N ARG A 18 3.48 -12.62 -2.87
CA ARG A 18 4.45 -13.67 -3.27
C ARG A 18 5.83 -13.50 -2.65
N ALA A 19 6.18 -12.30 -2.18
CA ALA A 19 7.45 -12.07 -1.50
C ALA A 19 7.48 -12.60 -0.06
N VAL A 20 6.31 -13.01 0.50
CA VAL A 20 6.16 -13.41 1.91
C VAL A 20 5.43 -14.73 2.11
N ALA A 21 4.68 -15.24 1.14
CA ALA A 21 3.91 -16.47 1.28
C ALA A 21 3.89 -17.31 0.00
N ASP A 22 3.75 -18.63 0.16
CA ASP A 22 3.66 -19.59 -0.95
C ASP A 22 2.22 -19.84 -1.38
N GLU A 23 1.27 -19.76 -0.42
CA GLU A 23 -0.17 -19.91 -0.64
C GLU A 23 -0.83 -18.55 -0.49
N ILE A 24 -1.53 -18.10 -1.53
CA ILE A 24 -2.11 -16.76 -1.58
C ILE A 24 -3.57 -16.86 -1.99
N ASP A 25 -4.44 -16.34 -1.13
CA ASP A 25 -5.85 -16.15 -1.41
C ASP A 25 -6.15 -14.67 -1.70
N PHE A 26 -7.25 -14.43 -2.39
CA PHE A 26 -7.65 -13.10 -2.83
C PHE A 26 -9.00 -12.68 -2.27
N THR A 27 -9.11 -11.38 -1.99
CA THR A 27 -10.37 -10.72 -1.63
C THR A 27 -10.45 -9.35 -2.32
N GLU A 28 -11.63 -8.74 -2.30
CA GLU A 28 -11.87 -7.41 -2.85
C GLU A 28 -11.74 -6.28 -1.81
N SER A 29 -11.61 -6.62 -0.51
CA SER A 29 -11.67 -5.68 0.61
C SER A 29 -10.43 -5.77 1.50
N VAL A 30 -9.82 -4.63 1.80
CA VAL A 30 -8.75 -4.53 2.81
C VAL A 30 -9.26 -4.90 4.20
N THR A 31 -10.48 -4.51 4.53
CA THR A 31 -11.10 -4.88 5.81
C THR A 31 -11.14 -6.39 6.01
N SER A 32 -11.50 -7.16 4.97
CA SER A 32 -11.49 -8.62 5.03
C SER A 32 -10.09 -9.20 5.24
N ILE A 33 -9.05 -8.57 4.68
CA ILE A 33 -7.65 -9.00 4.92
C ILE A 33 -7.29 -8.82 6.38
N VAL A 34 -7.56 -7.63 6.93
CA VAL A 34 -7.23 -7.31 8.33
C VAL A 34 -8.01 -8.20 9.30
N GLU A 35 -9.30 -8.46 9.05
CA GLU A 35 -10.14 -9.35 9.85
C GLU A 35 -9.67 -10.81 9.79
N GLY A 36 -9.32 -11.31 8.61
CA GLY A 36 -8.81 -12.67 8.43
C GLY A 36 -7.50 -12.91 9.18
N VAL A 37 -6.61 -11.91 9.24
CA VAL A 37 -5.39 -11.97 10.05
C VAL A 37 -5.69 -11.84 11.54
N ALA A 38 -6.54 -10.88 11.93
CA ALA A 38 -6.88 -10.67 13.34
C ALA A 38 -7.57 -11.89 13.98
N SER A 39 -8.36 -12.63 13.19
CA SER A 39 -9.02 -13.88 13.64
C SER A 39 -8.10 -15.10 13.64
N GLY A 40 -6.91 -15.01 13.03
CA GLY A 40 -5.98 -16.14 12.85
C GLY A 40 -6.39 -17.11 11.74
N GLU A 41 -7.30 -16.73 10.85
CA GLU A 41 -7.66 -17.52 9.66
C GLU A 41 -6.51 -17.55 8.64
N TYR A 42 -5.76 -16.45 8.57
CA TYR A 42 -4.59 -16.29 7.73
C TYR A 42 -3.35 -15.98 8.56
N ASP A 43 -2.22 -16.59 8.17
CA ASP A 43 -0.91 -16.31 8.81
C ASP A 43 -0.45 -14.88 8.52
N ARG A 44 -0.75 -14.37 7.33
CA ARG A 44 -0.34 -13.05 6.85
C ARG A 44 -1.44 -12.35 6.06
N GLY A 45 -1.44 -11.02 6.14
CA GLY A 45 -2.18 -10.14 5.24
C GLY A 45 -1.22 -9.21 4.52
N VAL A 46 -1.46 -8.93 3.24
CA VAL A 46 -0.64 -7.94 2.52
C VAL A 46 -1.57 -6.87 1.96
N VAL A 47 -1.38 -5.64 2.46
CA VAL A 47 -2.24 -4.50 2.11
C VAL A 47 -1.42 -3.31 1.61
N PRO A 48 -1.88 -2.60 0.55
CA PRO A 48 -1.25 -1.37 0.12
C PRO A 48 -1.50 -0.28 1.17
N ILE A 49 -0.47 0.47 1.54
CA ILE A 49 -0.59 1.57 2.51
C ILE A 49 -0.46 2.95 1.88
N GLU A 50 0.35 3.03 0.83
CA GLU A 50 0.68 4.28 0.16
C GLU A 50 1.17 4.04 -1.28
N ASN A 51 0.78 4.91 -2.21
CA ASN A 51 1.39 5.02 -3.53
C ASN A 51 2.07 6.38 -3.64
N SER A 52 3.29 6.43 -4.18
CA SER A 52 4.10 7.66 -4.25
C SER A 52 3.50 8.78 -5.11
N ILE A 53 2.48 8.50 -5.92
CA ILE A 53 1.78 9.46 -6.76
C ILE A 53 0.41 9.83 -6.20
N GLU A 54 -0.35 8.85 -5.69
CA GLU A 54 -1.73 9.02 -5.22
C GLU A 54 -1.84 9.30 -3.74
N GLY A 55 -0.78 8.99 -2.97
CA GLY A 55 -0.78 9.14 -1.53
C GLY A 55 -1.32 7.93 -0.78
N SER A 56 -1.88 8.15 0.38
CA SER A 56 -2.30 7.11 1.32
C SER A 56 -3.53 6.34 0.86
N VAL A 57 -3.53 5.02 1.10
CA VAL A 57 -4.71 4.15 0.90
C VAL A 57 -5.59 4.21 2.14
N THR A 58 -6.64 5.00 2.07
CA THR A 58 -7.49 5.34 3.23
C THR A 58 -8.15 4.12 3.87
N GLU A 59 -8.66 3.16 3.08
CA GLU A 59 -9.26 1.93 3.58
C GLU A 59 -8.28 1.13 4.46
N SER A 60 -7.01 1.06 4.07
CA SER A 60 -5.98 0.36 4.85
C SER A 60 -5.71 1.05 6.18
N LEU A 61 -5.67 2.39 6.19
CA LEU A 61 -5.46 3.15 7.41
C LEU A 61 -6.63 2.98 8.38
N ASP A 62 -7.85 3.09 7.88
CA ASP A 62 -9.06 2.96 8.69
C ASP A 62 -9.13 1.54 9.30
N ALA A 63 -8.89 0.49 8.51
CA ALA A 63 -8.88 -0.89 8.97
C ALA A 63 -7.79 -1.17 10.04
N LEU A 64 -6.58 -0.59 9.87
CA LEU A 64 -5.49 -0.70 10.86
C LEU A 64 -5.80 0.05 12.17
N ALA A 65 -6.59 1.13 12.10
CA ALA A 65 -7.05 1.82 13.29
C ALA A 65 -8.12 1.04 14.07
N GLU A 66 -8.91 0.21 13.40
CA GLU A 66 -10.03 -0.50 14.00
C GLU A 66 -9.68 -1.87 14.60
N ARG A 67 -8.67 -2.56 14.09
CA ARG A 67 -8.37 -3.96 14.44
C ARG A 67 -6.98 -4.12 15.02
N ASN A 68 -6.85 -5.12 15.91
CA ASN A 68 -5.57 -5.47 16.52
C ASN A 68 -4.81 -6.46 15.63
N VAL A 69 -3.90 -5.92 14.85
CA VAL A 69 -2.93 -6.66 14.04
C VAL A 69 -1.55 -6.04 14.19
N ALA A 70 -0.52 -6.83 13.94
CA ALA A 70 0.86 -6.35 13.89
C ALA A 70 1.29 -6.10 12.45
N VAL A 71 2.13 -5.08 12.23
CA VAL A 71 2.93 -4.91 11.02
C VAL A 71 4.29 -5.54 11.27
N VAL A 72 4.65 -6.53 10.45
CA VAL A 72 5.89 -7.31 10.62
C VAL A 72 6.91 -7.10 9.50
N GLN A 73 6.50 -6.49 8.40
CA GLN A 73 7.38 -6.14 7.27
C GLN A 73 6.77 -5.04 6.42
N GLU A 74 7.63 -4.24 5.79
CA GLU A 74 7.26 -3.33 4.71
C GLU A 74 7.81 -3.85 3.38
N ILE A 75 7.00 -3.78 2.33
CA ILE A 75 7.40 -4.11 0.96
C ILE A 75 7.21 -2.88 0.10
N VAL A 76 8.29 -2.44 -0.54
CA VAL A 76 8.26 -1.38 -1.54
C VAL A 76 8.43 -1.98 -2.93
N THR A 77 7.43 -1.77 -3.77
CA THR A 77 7.36 -2.30 -5.12
C THR A 77 7.36 -1.15 -6.12
N PRO A 78 8.37 -1.00 -6.99
CA PRO A 78 8.31 -0.05 -8.08
C PRO A 78 7.15 -0.41 -9.02
N ILE A 79 6.41 0.61 -9.45
CA ILE A 79 5.34 0.45 -10.41
C ILE A 79 5.91 0.70 -11.79
N ARG A 80 6.02 -0.37 -12.57
CA ARG A 80 6.45 -0.36 -13.96
C ARG A 80 5.30 -0.75 -14.86
N HIS A 81 5.13 0.01 -15.91
CA HIS A 81 4.10 -0.23 -16.90
C HIS A 81 4.71 -0.64 -18.22
N ALA A 82 4.14 -1.69 -18.80
CA ALA A 82 4.43 -2.14 -20.15
C ALA A 82 3.16 -2.10 -21.01
N LEU A 83 3.33 -1.90 -22.30
CA LEU A 83 2.29 -2.09 -23.29
C LEU A 83 2.32 -3.54 -23.76
N LEU A 84 1.22 -4.26 -23.55
CA LEU A 84 1.04 -5.68 -23.84
C LEU A 84 -0.02 -5.85 -24.90
N ALA A 85 0.27 -6.59 -25.98
CA ALA A 85 -0.71 -6.92 -27.01
C ALA A 85 -0.37 -8.24 -27.71
N GLN A 86 -1.33 -8.83 -28.40
CA GLN A 86 -1.13 -10.02 -29.23
C GLN A 86 -0.39 -9.68 -30.54
N ALA A 87 -0.66 -8.48 -31.09
CA ALA A 87 -0.07 -7.97 -32.33
C ALA A 87 0.33 -6.49 -32.20
N GLY A 88 1.07 -5.97 -33.20
CA GLY A 88 1.48 -4.56 -33.22
C GLY A 88 0.37 -3.58 -33.59
N GLU A 89 -0.76 -4.06 -34.09
CA GLU A 89 -1.93 -3.25 -34.46
C GLU A 89 -3.08 -3.56 -33.52
N PHE A 90 -3.65 -2.50 -32.91
CA PHE A 90 -4.79 -2.58 -31.99
C PHE A 90 -5.57 -1.25 -32.03
N GLU A 91 -6.84 -1.26 -31.63
CA GLU A 91 -7.72 -0.10 -31.66
C GLU A 91 -7.96 0.50 -30.27
N VAL A 92 -7.77 -0.30 -29.22
CA VAL A 92 -8.07 0.06 -27.83
C VAL A 92 -6.90 -0.28 -26.92
N VAL A 93 -6.61 0.60 -25.95
CA VAL A 93 -5.73 0.29 -24.81
C VAL A 93 -6.58 0.25 -23.55
N ALA A 94 -6.68 -0.93 -22.92
CA ALA A 94 -7.45 -1.16 -21.70
C ALA A 94 -6.52 -1.23 -20.47
N SER A 95 -6.86 -0.53 -19.41
CA SER A 95 -6.21 -0.65 -18.10
C SER A 95 -6.99 0.07 -17.00
N HIS A 96 -6.49 -0.02 -15.75
CA HIS A 96 -6.98 0.81 -14.66
C HIS A 96 -6.82 2.32 -15.01
N PRO A 97 -7.79 3.20 -14.65
CA PRO A 97 -7.73 4.62 -14.96
C PRO A 97 -6.40 5.29 -14.61
N GLN A 98 -5.83 4.91 -13.49
CA GLN A 98 -4.55 5.39 -13.00
C GLN A 98 -3.39 5.03 -13.94
N ALA A 99 -3.29 3.78 -14.36
CA ALA A 99 -2.24 3.33 -15.29
C ALA A 99 -2.35 4.02 -16.64
N LEU A 100 -3.58 4.22 -17.15
CA LEU A 100 -3.84 5.00 -18.35
C LEU A 100 -3.37 6.45 -18.19
N ALA A 101 -3.64 7.08 -17.05
CA ALA A 101 -3.20 8.45 -16.76
C ALA A 101 -1.68 8.56 -16.63
N GLN A 102 -1.04 7.56 -16.04
CA GLN A 102 0.43 7.52 -15.86
C GLN A 102 1.21 7.23 -17.14
N CYS A 103 0.57 6.73 -18.19
CA CYS A 103 1.17 6.43 -19.48
C CYS A 103 0.64 7.32 -20.61
N ARG A 104 -0.06 8.41 -20.27
CA ARG A 104 -0.73 9.27 -21.23
C ARG A 104 0.22 9.83 -22.28
N SER A 105 1.35 10.41 -21.86
CA SER A 105 2.30 11.04 -22.78
C SER A 105 2.88 10.03 -23.77
N TYR A 106 3.11 8.80 -23.34
CA TYR A 106 3.56 7.72 -24.21
C TYR A 106 2.49 7.36 -25.25
N LEU A 107 1.23 7.16 -24.83
CA LEU A 107 0.14 6.80 -25.73
C LEU A 107 -0.15 7.90 -26.76
N GLU A 108 -0.19 9.16 -26.32
CA GLU A 108 -0.42 10.30 -27.23
C GLU A 108 0.68 10.46 -28.29
N ARG A 109 1.93 10.12 -27.96
CA ARG A 109 3.06 10.20 -28.89
C ARG A 109 3.11 9.02 -29.86
N GLU A 110 2.98 7.79 -29.35
CA GLU A 110 3.23 6.58 -30.15
C GLU A 110 1.94 6.03 -30.81
N TYR A 111 0.77 6.27 -30.19
CA TYR A 111 -0.52 5.71 -30.59
C TYR A 111 -1.65 6.77 -30.56
N PRO A 112 -1.52 7.90 -31.24
CA PRO A 112 -2.45 9.04 -31.12
C PRO A 112 -3.89 8.76 -31.59
N SER A 113 -4.10 7.69 -32.36
CA SER A 113 -5.43 7.30 -32.88
C SER A 113 -6.13 6.21 -32.04
N VAL A 114 -5.44 5.64 -31.07
CA VAL A 114 -5.97 4.55 -30.27
C VAL A 114 -6.86 5.09 -29.13
N ARG A 115 -8.00 4.43 -28.90
CA ARG A 115 -8.90 4.76 -27.79
C ARG A 115 -8.40 4.12 -26.49
N THR A 116 -8.61 4.81 -25.38
CA THR A 116 -8.36 4.23 -24.05
C THR A 116 -9.67 3.76 -23.42
N GLU A 117 -9.63 2.61 -22.74
CA GLU A 117 -10.76 2.05 -22.01
C GLU A 117 -10.38 1.77 -20.54
N ALA A 118 -11.12 2.38 -19.63
CA ALA A 118 -10.93 2.19 -18.20
C ALA A 118 -11.62 0.90 -17.73
N VAL A 119 -10.87 0.04 -17.01
CA VAL A 119 -11.35 -1.20 -16.40
C VAL A 119 -10.96 -1.26 -14.91
N ALA A 120 -11.52 -2.21 -14.16
CA ALA A 120 -11.40 -2.29 -12.71
C ALA A 120 -9.96 -2.47 -12.20
N SER A 121 -9.05 -3.07 -12.99
CA SER A 121 -7.63 -3.26 -12.62
C SER A 121 -6.76 -3.39 -13.86
N THR A 122 -5.43 -3.22 -13.72
CA THR A 122 -4.46 -3.53 -14.79
C THR A 122 -4.54 -4.99 -15.22
N ALA A 123 -4.74 -5.92 -14.25
CA ALA A 123 -4.91 -7.34 -14.54
C ALA A 123 -6.15 -7.59 -15.42
N ARG A 124 -7.27 -6.91 -15.15
CA ARG A 124 -8.47 -7.02 -15.99
C ARG A 124 -8.24 -6.49 -17.40
N GLY A 125 -7.45 -5.44 -17.56
CA GLY A 125 -7.00 -4.96 -18.88
C GLY A 125 -6.22 -6.03 -19.64
N VAL A 126 -5.29 -6.69 -18.95
CA VAL A 126 -4.49 -7.80 -19.53
C VAL A 126 -5.37 -8.99 -19.94
N GLU A 127 -6.36 -9.37 -19.14
CA GLU A 127 -7.33 -10.42 -19.51
C GLU A 127 -8.06 -10.06 -20.79
N ARG A 128 -8.56 -8.83 -20.90
CA ARG A 128 -9.21 -8.33 -22.13
C ARG A 128 -8.31 -8.39 -23.35
N ALA A 129 -7.05 -8.03 -23.20
CA ALA A 129 -6.09 -8.10 -24.30
C ALA A 129 -5.76 -9.55 -24.72
N ARG A 130 -5.95 -10.53 -23.82
CA ARG A 130 -5.85 -11.95 -24.17
C ARG A 130 -7.09 -12.46 -24.92
N GLU A 131 -8.26 -11.92 -24.58
CA GLU A 131 -9.54 -12.32 -25.18
C GLU A 131 -9.76 -11.71 -26.57
N ASP A 132 -9.22 -10.51 -26.83
CA ASP A 132 -9.47 -9.71 -28.03
C ASP A 132 -8.17 -9.14 -28.62
N PRO A 133 -7.75 -9.60 -29.83
CA PRO A 133 -6.54 -9.10 -30.49
C PRO A 133 -6.56 -7.61 -30.86
N SER A 134 -7.76 -6.98 -30.95
CA SER A 134 -7.90 -5.55 -31.19
C SER A 134 -7.64 -4.70 -29.95
N VAL A 135 -7.42 -5.32 -28.79
CA VAL A 135 -7.16 -4.67 -27.51
C VAL A 135 -5.73 -4.89 -27.08
N ALA A 136 -5.03 -3.82 -26.76
CA ALA A 136 -3.78 -3.82 -25.99
C ALA A 136 -4.07 -3.50 -24.52
N ALA A 137 -3.14 -3.83 -23.61
CA ALA A 137 -3.26 -3.50 -22.22
C ALA A 137 -2.03 -2.77 -21.69
N ILE A 138 -2.22 -1.89 -20.72
CA ILE A 138 -1.15 -1.44 -19.84
C ILE A 138 -1.15 -2.33 -18.60
N GLY A 139 -0.05 -3.01 -18.35
CA GLY A 139 0.14 -3.90 -17.21
C GLY A 139 1.61 -4.02 -16.85
N HIS A 140 1.91 -4.89 -15.88
CA HIS A 140 3.30 -5.22 -15.57
C HIS A 140 3.89 -6.12 -16.67
N PRO A 141 5.20 -6.00 -17.01
CA PRO A 141 5.83 -6.85 -18.05
C PRO A 141 5.64 -8.35 -17.84
N ASP A 142 5.67 -8.83 -16.59
CA ASP A 142 5.47 -10.26 -16.27
C ASP A 142 4.06 -10.77 -16.57
N ASN A 143 3.11 -9.89 -16.86
CA ASN A 143 1.79 -10.30 -17.32
C ASN A 143 1.78 -10.70 -18.80
N ALA A 144 2.93 -10.53 -19.50
CA ALA A 144 3.14 -11.11 -20.82
C ALA A 144 3.19 -12.64 -20.73
N GLY A 145 2.90 -13.28 -21.83
CA GLY A 145 2.89 -14.75 -21.97
C GLY A 145 1.63 -15.26 -22.65
N GLY A 146 1.68 -16.50 -23.14
CA GLY A 146 0.68 -16.99 -24.05
C GLY A 146 0.76 -16.22 -25.37
N GLU A 147 -0.34 -15.59 -25.76
CA GLU A 147 -0.40 -14.78 -26.98
C GLU A 147 0.03 -13.33 -26.80
N LEU A 148 0.14 -12.86 -25.53
CA LEU A 148 0.55 -11.48 -25.24
C LEU A 148 2.05 -11.30 -25.27
N ARG A 149 2.51 -10.27 -25.96
CA ARG A 149 3.91 -9.83 -26.05
C ARG A 149 4.06 -8.46 -25.41
N VAL A 150 5.23 -8.19 -24.87
CA VAL A 150 5.64 -6.84 -24.48
C VAL A 150 6.00 -6.06 -25.73
N LEU A 151 5.24 -5.03 -26.06
CA LEU A 151 5.54 -4.12 -27.17
C LEU A 151 6.48 -2.99 -26.75
N ALA A 152 6.35 -2.52 -25.51
CA ALA A 152 7.22 -1.53 -24.90
C ALA A 152 7.21 -1.66 -23.39
N GLU A 153 8.35 -1.37 -22.76
CA GLU A 153 8.53 -1.36 -21.32
C GLU A 153 8.78 0.06 -20.81
N ASP A 154 8.58 0.24 -19.50
CA ASP A 154 8.84 1.51 -18.80
C ASP A 154 8.12 2.71 -19.46
N ILE A 155 6.87 2.50 -19.88
CA ILE A 155 6.07 3.49 -20.61
C ILE A 155 5.43 4.55 -19.70
N GLN A 156 5.60 4.46 -18.40
CA GLN A 156 5.07 5.43 -17.43
C GLN A 156 5.79 6.79 -17.54
N ASP A 157 5.02 7.86 -17.37
CA ASP A 157 5.53 9.24 -17.44
C ASP A 157 6.49 9.60 -16.28
N ARG A 158 6.41 8.86 -15.16
CA ARG A 158 7.27 9.04 -13.98
C ARG A 158 7.92 7.73 -13.55
N THR A 159 9.24 7.73 -13.43
CA THR A 159 10.03 6.56 -13.02
C THR A 159 10.08 6.34 -11.50
N SER A 160 9.68 7.35 -10.71
CA SER A 160 9.66 7.30 -9.24
C SER A 160 8.38 6.67 -8.66
N ASN A 161 7.51 6.09 -9.51
CA ASN A 161 6.28 5.47 -9.05
C ASN A 161 6.57 4.18 -8.29
N ALA A 162 6.12 4.13 -7.04
CA ALA A 162 6.22 2.93 -6.20
C ALA A 162 4.99 2.81 -5.30
N THR A 163 4.61 1.58 -5.00
CA THR A 163 3.59 1.30 -3.98
C THR A 163 4.27 0.65 -2.79
N ARG A 164 3.91 1.15 -1.63
CA ARG A 164 4.30 0.64 -0.34
C ARG A 164 3.19 -0.26 0.19
N PHE A 165 3.54 -1.48 0.52
CA PHE A 165 2.68 -2.46 1.17
C PHE A 165 3.18 -2.73 2.58
N VAL A 166 2.27 -3.10 3.48
CA VAL A 166 2.63 -3.65 4.78
C VAL A 166 2.14 -5.09 4.86
N VAL A 167 2.97 -5.92 5.51
CA VAL A 167 2.67 -7.31 5.83
C VAL A 167 2.13 -7.34 7.25
N LEU A 168 0.91 -7.81 7.37
CA LEU A 168 0.19 -7.96 8.62
C LEU A 168 0.36 -9.38 9.18
N ALA A 169 0.41 -9.48 10.49
CA ALA A 169 0.37 -10.72 11.24
C ALA A 169 -0.59 -10.58 12.43
N PRO A 170 -1.00 -11.69 13.10
CA PRO A 170 -1.68 -11.62 14.39
C PRO A 170 -0.89 -10.75 15.39
N GLU A 171 -1.59 -10.02 16.25
CA GLU A 171 -0.95 -9.10 17.21
C GLU A 171 0.10 -9.79 18.09
N SER A 172 -0.09 -11.08 18.39
CA SER A 172 0.85 -11.91 19.17
C SER A 172 2.21 -12.11 18.47
N GLU A 173 2.31 -11.83 17.19
CA GLU A 173 3.54 -11.92 16.41
C GLU A 173 4.20 -10.54 16.17
N LYS A 174 3.78 -9.51 16.91
CA LYS A 174 4.41 -8.18 16.84
C LYS A 174 5.91 -8.28 17.02
N SER A 175 6.66 -7.80 16.02
CA SER A 175 8.13 -7.88 16.06
C SER A 175 8.71 -6.84 17.01
N GLU A 176 9.73 -7.28 17.76
CA GLU A 176 10.55 -6.41 18.60
C GLU A 176 11.73 -5.81 17.82
N ALA A 177 12.07 -6.38 16.66
CA ALA A 177 13.19 -5.97 15.83
C ALA A 177 12.70 -5.27 14.57
N GLY A 178 13.47 -4.28 14.11
CA GLY A 178 13.25 -3.53 12.89
C GLY A 178 13.67 -2.06 13.01
N GLY A 179 14.08 -1.49 11.90
CA GLY A 179 14.56 -0.09 11.83
C GLY A 179 13.45 0.95 11.65
N LYS A 180 12.19 0.52 11.51
CA LYS A 180 11.02 1.38 11.30
C LYS A 180 9.86 0.90 12.16
N THR A 181 9.06 1.85 12.66
CA THR A 181 7.91 1.57 13.51
C THR A 181 6.69 2.34 13.02
N SER A 182 5.51 1.72 13.13
CA SER A 182 4.21 2.37 12.89
C SER A 182 3.38 2.45 14.16
N LEU A 183 2.79 3.62 14.38
CA LEU A 183 1.83 3.91 15.45
C LEU A 183 0.52 4.42 14.88
N VAL A 184 -0.56 4.17 15.62
CA VAL A 184 -1.84 4.84 15.44
C VAL A 184 -2.19 5.55 16.75
N VAL A 185 -2.51 6.84 16.67
CA VAL A 185 -2.82 7.68 17.83
C VAL A 185 -4.20 8.30 17.67
N TYR A 186 -5.08 8.06 18.61
CA TYR A 186 -6.35 8.75 18.74
C TYR A 186 -6.36 9.53 20.07
N PRO A 187 -6.19 10.86 20.04
CA PRO A 187 -6.08 11.65 21.28
C PRO A 187 -7.42 11.91 21.96
N ASN A 188 -8.56 11.67 21.28
CA ASN A 188 -9.92 11.97 21.73
C ASN A 188 -10.13 13.43 22.21
N THR A 189 -9.31 14.34 21.71
CA THR A 189 -9.35 15.76 22.00
C THR A 189 -8.93 16.56 20.78
N ASN A 190 -9.31 17.83 20.70
CA ASN A 190 -8.91 18.72 19.62
C ASN A 190 -8.73 20.15 20.14
N TYR A 191 -7.51 20.70 19.99
CA TYR A 191 -7.16 22.08 20.34
C TYR A 191 -6.01 22.57 19.47
N PRO A 192 -5.83 23.92 19.37
CA PRO A 192 -4.71 24.49 18.60
C PRO A 192 -3.36 24.01 19.13
N GLY A 193 -2.55 23.39 18.26
CA GLY A 193 -1.21 22.88 18.61
C GLY A 193 -1.15 21.38 18.93
N LEU A 194 -2.29 20.68 19.06
CA LEU A 194 -2.32 19.25 19.41
C LEU A 194 -1.36 18.42 18.54
N LEU A 195 -1.44 18.52 17.19
CA LEU A 195 -0.55 17.77 16.30
C LEU A 195 0.92 18.07 16.55
N LEU A 196 1.26 19.35 16.79
CA LEU A 196 2.64 19.73 17.11
C LEU A 196 3.10 19.05 18.41
N GLU A 197 2.25 19.02 19.43
CA GLU A 197 2.57 18.35 20.71
C GLU A 197 2.76 16.85 20.53
N LEU A 198 1.93 16.17 19.73
CA LEU A 198 2.08 14.74 19.41
C LEU A 198 3.37 14.42 18.63
N LEU A 199 3.86 15.33 17.80
CA LEU A 199 5.07 15.10 16.99
C LEU A 199 6.38 15.57 17.69
N LYS A 200 6.30 16.50 18.64
CA LYS A 200 7.45 17.03 19.36
C LYS A 200 8.27 15.99 20.12
N PRO A 201 7.69 14.95 20.75
CA PRO A 201 8.45 13.88 21.42
C PRO A 201 9.47 13.17 20.51
N PHE A 202 9.15 13.00 19.23
CA PHE A 202 10.07 12.42 18.25
C PHE A 202 11.23 13.39 17.94
N ALA A 203 10.90 14.64 17.65
CA ALA A 203 11.92 15.67 17.34
C ALA A 203 12.91 15.89 18.49
N ASN A 204 12.42 15.89 19.74
CA ASN A 204 13.26 16.04 20.95
C ASN A 204 14.25 14.86 21.14
N ARG A 205 14.07 13.75 20.42
CA ARG A 205 14.87 12.52 20.55
C ARG A 205 15.58 12.13 19.26
N ASP A 206 15.68 13.04 18.30
CA ASP A 206 16.29 12.79 16.99
C ASP A 206 15.71 11.56 16.28
N ILE A 207 14.39 11.35 16.40
CA ILE A 207 13.66 10.30 15.69
C ILE A 207 13.03 10.91 14.44
N ASN A 208 13.47 10.47 13.27
CA ASN A 208 12.93 10.93 11.99
C ASN A 208 11.57 10.30 11.71
N LEU A 209 10.58 11.15 11.40
CA LEU A 209 9.27 10.70 10.94
C LEU A 209 9.32 10.41 9.44
N THR A 210 8.86 9.24 9.03
CA THR A 210 8.85 8.82 7.63
C THR A 210 7.46 8.97 7.00
N ARG A 211 6.40 9.03 7.81
CA ARG A 211 5.03 9.34 7.38
C ARG A 211 4.21 9.91 8.55
N VAL A 212 3.37 10.86 8.23
CA VAL A 212 2.30 11.35 9.13
C VAL A 212 1.04 11.50 8.28
N GLU A 213 -0.03 10.84 8.69
CA GLU A 213 -1.32 10.92 8.02
C GLU A 213 -2.42 11.11 9.05
N SER A 214 -3.37 12.00 8.77
CA SER A 214 -4.53 12.23 9.62
C SER A 214 -5.80 11.71 8.96
N ARG A 215 -6.60 10.94 9.71
CA ARG A 215 -7.88 10.41 9.27
C ARG A 215 -8.99 10.89 10.21
N PRO A 216 -10.17 11.27 9.71
CA PRO A 216 -11.31 11.51 10.58
C PRO A 216 -11.59 10.29 11.47
N SER A 217 -11.86 10.49 12.75
CA SER A 217 -12.11 9.38 13.69
C SER A 217 -13.44 8.65 13.41
N GLY A 218 -14.36 9.29 12.69
CA GLY A 218 -15.74 8.80 12.53
C GLY A 218 -16.64 9.09 13.72
N GLU A 219 -16.11 9.49 14.88
CA GLU A 219 -16.84 9.74 16.12
C GLU A 219 -17.47 11.14 16.12
N ARG A 220 -16.70 12.15 15.84
CA ARG A 220 -17.09 13.55 15.81
C ARG A 220 -16.41 14.30 14.67
N LEU A 221 -17.10 15.27 14.08
CA LEU A 221 -16.50 16.17 13.12
C LEU A 221 -15.40 17.01 13.80
N GLY A 222 -14.20 16.97 13.22
CA GLY A 222 -13.01 17.65 13.76
C GLY A 222 -12.14 16.79 14.66
N ASP A 223 -12.53 15.55 14.95
CA ASP A 223 -11.67 14.58 15.64
C ASP A 223 -10.91 13.71 14.62
N TYR A 224 -9.63 13.45 14.94
CA TYR A 224 -8.73 12.76 14.03
C TYR A 224 -7.99 11.61 14.71
N VAL A 225 -7.76 10.55 13.94
CA VAL A 225 -6.78 9.50 14.20
C VAL A 225 -5.53 9.82 13.40
N PHE A 226 -4.37 9.72 14.02
CA PHE A 226 -3.09 10.00 13.39
C PHE A 226 -2.30 8.69 13.21
N HIS A 227 -1.89 8.42 11.96
CA HIS A 227 -0.96 7.35 11.63
C HIS A 227 0.44 7.95 11.52
N VAL A 228 1.37 7.42 12.29
CA VAL A 228 2.75 7.92 12.36
C VAL A 228 3.72 6.77 12.14
N ASP A 229 4.57 6.90 11.12
CA ASP A 229 5.69 5.99 10.92
C ASP A 229 7.00 6.71 11.19
N PHE A 230 7.93 6.07 11.90
CA PHE A 230 9.21 6.66 12.25
C PHE A 230 10.39 5.69 12.08
N ALA A 231 11.59 6.24 11.85
CA ALA A 231 12.82 5.51 11.57
C ALA A 231 13.58 5.20 12.87
N ALA A 232 13.02 4.30 13.68
CA ALA A 232 13.65 3.73 14.87
C ALA A 232 12.90 2.46 15.28
N GLY A 233 13.55 1.58 16.03
CA GLY A 233 12.91 0.39 16.61
C GLY A 233 11.94 0.77 17.73
N LEU A 234 10.83 0.04 17.84
CA LEU A 234 9.79 0.29 18.84
C LEU A 234 10.35 0.25 20.28
N TYR A 235 11.22 -0.71 20.56
CA TYR A 235 11.74 -0.98 21.91
C TYR A 235 13.08 -0.27 22.21
N GLU A 236 13.54 0.64 21.34
CA GLU A 236 14.62 1.57 21.69
C GLU A 236 14.15 2.49 22.83
N ASP A 237 15.01 2.75 23.82
CA ASP A 237 14.69 3.61 24.98
C ASP A 237 14.11 4.97 24.54
N ARG A 238 14.69 5.57 23.48
CA ARG A 238 14.23 6.85 22.92
C ARG A 238 12.84 6.77 22.30
N SER A 239 12.50 5.61 21.67
CA SER A 239 11.18 5.37 21.07
C SER A 239 10.12 5.18 22.15
N GLN A 240 10.42 4.36 23.17
CA GLN A 240 9.50 4.15 24.28
C GLN A 240 9.25 5.45 25.06
N ALA A 241 10.29 6.22 25.34
CA ALA A 241 10.14 7.52 26.01
C ALA A 241 9.31 8.52 25.18
N ALA A 242 9.41 8.49 23.84
CA ALA A 242 8.55 9.32 22.98
C ALA A 242 7.09 8.85 23.02
N ILE A 243 6.88 7.55 22.96
CA ILE A 243 5.52 6.94 22.98
C ILE A 243 4.83 7.18 24.33
N ASP A 244 5.56 7.11 25.45
CA ASP A 244 5.01 7.39 26.78
C ASP A 244 4.57 8.85 26.92
N GLU A 245 5.32 9.79 26.35
CA GLU A 245 4.95 11.20 26.30
C GLU A 245 3.69 11.40 25.42
N ILE A 246 3.62 10.72 24.27
CA ILE A 246 2.43 10.74 23.40
C ILE A 246 1.21 10.15 24.11
N ARG A 247 1.36 9.06 24.85
CA ARG A 247 0.27 8.48 25.65
C ARG A 247 -0.26 9.44 26.70
N ALA A 248 0.63 10.23 27.33
CA ALA A 248 0.21 11.24 28.29
C ALA A 248 -0.57 12.39 27.62
N ILE A 249 -0.23 12.76 26.37
CA ILE A 249 -0.98 13.76 25.59
C ILE A 249 -2.34 13.18 25.14
N ALA A 250 -2.38 11.90 24.78
CA ALA A 250 -3.57 11.17 24.34
C ALA A 250 -4.30 10.47 25.50
N GLU A 251 -4.28 11.04 26.71
CA GLU A 251 -4.80 10.41 27.94
C GLU A 251 -6.31 10.03 27.83
N GLU A 252 -7.10 10.83 27.15
CA GLU A 252 -8.53 10.57 26.92
C GLU A 252 -8.82 9.65 25.73
N GLY A 253 -7.79 9.24 25.00
CA GLY A 253 -7.85 8.43 23.79
C GLY A 253 -7.05 7.13 23.93
N TRP A 254 -6.31 6.80 22.86
CA TRP A 254 -5.47 5.60 22.85
C TRP A 254 -4.28 5.75 21.89
N VAL A 255 -3.23 4.98 22.17
CA VAL A 255 -2.07 4.80 21.29
C VAL A 255 -1.94 3.31 20.99
N ARG A 256 -1.93 2.94 19.71
CA ARG A 256 -1.72 1.57 19.24
C ARG A 256 -0.37 1.47 18.55
N GLU A 257 0.45 0.57 19.04
CA GLU A 257 1.73 0.19 18.44
C GLU A 257 1.49 -0.94 17.45
N LEU A 258 1.68 -0.70 16.17
CA LEU A 258 1.51 -1.73 15.15
C LEU A 258 2.73 -2.66 15.05
N GLY A 259 3.91 -2.22 15.51
CA GLY A 259 5.14 -3.02 15.56
C GLY A 259 6.32 -2.35 14.87
N SER A 260 7.49 -2.98 15.04
CA SER A 260 8.72 -2.65 14.30
C SER A 260 8.95 -3.61 13.17
N TYR A 261 9.54 -3.13 12.09
CA TYR A 261 9.80 -3.92 10.90
C TYR A 261 10.91 -3.32 10.04
N ASP A 262 11.43 -4.14 9.11
CA ASP A 262 12.35 -3.70 8.09
C ASP A 262 11.66 -3.58 6.73
N THR A 263 12.26 -2.78 5.86
CA THR A 263 11.80 -2.57 4.48
C THR A 263 12.44 -3.58 3.55
N LYS A 264 11.64 -4.32 2.80
CA LYS A 264 12.07 -5.16 1.69
C LYS A 264 11.74 -4.48 0.36
N HIS A 265 12.75 -4.24 -0.46
CA HIS A 265 12.55 -3.80 -1.83
C HIS A 265 12.40 -5.01 -2.73
N VAL A 266 11.25 -5.14 -3.38
CA VAL A 266 11.03 -6.18 -4.40
C VAL A 266 11.38 -5.55 -5.74
N LEU A 267 12.59 -5.88 -6.23
CA LEU A 267 13.06 -5.53 -7.57
C LEU A 267 12.69 -6.68 -8.52
N TYR A 268 12.18 -6.35 -9.67
CA TYR A 268 11.84 -7.31 -10.73
C TYR A 268 12.95 -7.46 -11.73
#